data_95e7f30f199ca3eb77f0e08a4a42dc1b
#
_entry.id   95e7f30f199ca3eb77f0e08a4a42dc1b
#
_cell.length_a   1.000
_cell.length_b   1.000
_cell.length_c   1.000
_cell.angle_alpha   90.00
_cell.angle_beta   90.00
_cell.angle_gamma   90.00
#
_symmetry.space_group_name_H-M   'P 1'
#
loop_
_entity.id
_entity.type
_entity.pdbx_description
1 polymer ?
#
loop_
_entity_poly.entity_id
_entity_poly.type
_entity_poly.pdbx_seq_one_letter_code
_entity_poly.pdbx_strand_id
1 'polypeptide(L)'
;GEISMQFETFGSKDAPAVLFFHAMGVTGASSEPVARYLQEKYFCILPTSTVYCEGQKYAGKADEIRQVEMFLTSQGVTRLALVVASSIGADLAAAFLSQTKIPVDHAFFDGGQFAQISHGTRRVMAPFLYLAIKSLYWSKGGTLKKIMWCDDDAIKPYFIAAGKALTYGN
;
A
#
# COMPACT_ATOMS: atom_id res chain seq x y z
N GLY A 1 15.63 10.30 -9.69
CA GLY A 1 15.44 8.84 -9.55
C GLY A 1 14.23 8.39 -10.32
N GLU A 2 14.23 7.15 -10.73
CA GLU A 2 13.11 6.55 -11.45
C GLU A 2 12.04 6.09 -10.43
N ILE A 3 10.76 6.23 -10.80
CA ILE A 3 9.64 5.71 -9.99
C ILE A 3 9.45 4.24 -10.38
N SER A 4 9.62 3.34 -9.42
CA SER A 4 9.41 1.90 -9.58
C SER A 4 8.14 1.40 -8.88
N MET A 5 7.54 2.20 -8.01
CA MET A 5 6.20 1.98 -7.47
C MET A 5 5.15 2.12 -8.58
N GLN A 6 4.07 1.36 -8.45
CA GLN A 6 2.89 1.53 -9.30
C GLN A 6 1.89 2.43 -8.60
N PHE A 7 1.22 3.26 -9.38
CA PHE A 7 0.21 4.20 -8.90
C PHE A 7 -1.05 4.08 -9.74
N GLU A 8 -2.16 3.88 -9.08
CA GLU A 8 -3.48 4.00 -9.69
C GLU A 8 -4.14 5.29 -9.22
N THR A 9 -4.91 5.92 -10.09
CA THR A 9 -5.57 7.19 -9.77
C THR A 9 -7.02 7.17 -10.22
N PHE A 10 -7.88 7.80 -9.44
CA PHE A 10 -9.31 7.93 -9.70
C PHE A 10 -9.75 9.36 -9.42
N GLY A 11 -10.65 9.88 -10.24
CA GLY A 11 -11.17 11.23 -10.10
C GLY A 11 -10.35 12.30 -10.85
N SER A 12 -10.79 13.54 -10.75
CA SER A 12 -10.15 14.68 -11.40
C SER A 12 -8.92 15.14 -10.63
N LYS A 13 -7.83 15.46 -11.34
CA LYS A 13 -6.62 16.05 -10.76
C LYS A 13 -6.83 17.42 -10.12
N ASP A 14 -7.90 18.11 -10.51
CA ASP A 14 -8.26 19.42 -9.95
C ASP A 14 -9.02 19.32 -8.62
N ALA A 15 -9.45 18.11 -8.25
CA ALA A 15 -10.15 17.86 -7.00
C ALA A 15 -9.16 17.70 -5.83
N PRO A 16 -9.61 17.91 -4.57
CA PRO A 16 -8.78 17.66 -3.39
C PRO A 16 -8.21 16.25 -3.38
N ALA A 17 -6.90 16.11 -3.16
CA ALA A 17 -6.21 14.82 -3.26
C ALA A 17 -6.36 13.99 -1.98
N VAL A 18 -6.55 12.67 -2.18
CA VAL A 18 -6.56 11.64 -1.12
C VAL A 18 -5.52 10.59 -1.45
N LEU A 19 -4.62 10.31 -0.51
CA LEU A 19 -3.55 9.32 -0.65
C LEU A 19 -3.84 8.10 0.20
N PHE A 20 -3.74 6.90 -0.38
CA PHE A 20 -3.99 5.63 0.30
C PHE A 20 -2.72 4.82 0.47
N PHE A 21 -2.46 4.31 1.68
CA PHE A 21 -1.40 3.33 1.93
C PHE A 21 -2.02 1.99 2.29
N HIS A 22 -1.79 0.99 1.47
CA HIS A 22 -2.44 -0.33 1.57
C HIS A 22 -1.83 -1.23 2.65
N ALA A 23 -2.58 -2.25 3.07
CA ALA A 23 -2.16 -3.28 4.00
C ALA A 23 -1.14 -4.25 3.39
N MET A 24 -0.51 -5.08 4.22
CA MET A 24 0.38 -6.15 3.79
C MET A 24 -0.40 -7.24 3.04
N GLY A 25 0.24 -7.78 1.99
CA GLY A 25 -0.31 -8.90 1.22
C GLY A 25 -1.35 -8.52 0.17
N VAL A 26 -1.59 -7.21 -0.03
CA VAL A 26 -2.44 -6.67 -1.10
C VAL A 26 -1.69 -5.58 -1.87
N THR A 27 -2.23 -5.17 -3.01
CA THR A 27 -1.74 -4.02 -3.78
C THR A 27 -2.52 -2.75 -3.46
N GLY A 28 -2.08 -1.60 -3.95
CA GLY A 28 -2.81 -0.33 -3.84
C GLY A 28 -4.23 -0.42 -4.38
N ALA A 29 -4.45 -1.22 -5.42
CA ALA A 29 -5.77 -1.49 -5.99
C ALA A 29 -6.80 -2.03 -4.98
N SER A 30 -6.38 -2.57 -3.84
CA SER A 30 -7.31 -2.98 -2.77
C SER A 30 -8.16 -1.83 -2.23
N SER A 31 -7.71 -0.59 -2.41
CA SER A 31 -8.47 0.63 -2.05
C SER A 31 -9.38 1.13 -3.17
N GLU A 32 -9.39 0.48 -4.35
CA GLU A 32 -10.19 0.89 -5.51
C GLU A 32 -11.70 1.04 -5.20
N PRO A 33 -12.36 0.13 -4.46
CA PRO A 33 -13.78 0.30 -4.15
C PRO A 33 -14.08 1.61 -3.42
N VAL A 34 -13.22 2.01 -2.49
CA VAL A 34 -13.35 3.28 -1.76
C VAL A 34 -13.01 4.46 -2.68
N ALA A 35 -11.95 4.34 -3.47
CA ALA A 35 -11.54 5.38 -4.42
C ALA A 35 -12.64 5.65 -5.46
N ARG A 36 -13.27 4.63 -6.00
CA ARG A 36 -14.40 4.76 -6.93
C ARG A 36 -15.61 5.46 -6.32
N TYR A 37 -15.87 5.22 -5.03
CA TYR A 37 -16.93 5.93 -4.31
C TYR A 37 -16.61 7.42 -4.13
N LEU A 38 -15.34 7.74 -3.92
CA LEU A 38 -14.86 9.11 -3.66
C LEU A 38 -14.53 9.91 -4.93
N GLN A 39 -14.32 9.26 -6.08
CA GLN A 39 -13.74 9.86 -7.28
C GLN A 39 -14.51 11.05 -7.88
N GLU A 40 -15.81 11.19 -7.57
CA GLU A 40 -16.59 12.34 -8.04
C GLU A 40 -16.21 13.65 -7.32
N LYS A 41 -15.63 13.54 -6.12
CA LYS A 41 -15.30 14.69 -5.27
C LYS A 41 -13.81 14.82 -4.96
N TYR A 42 -13.05 13.74 -5.14
CA TYR A 42 -11.65 13.68 -4.75
C TYR A 42 -10.78 13.06 -5.84
N PHE A 43 -9.54 13.49 -5.89
CA PHE A 43 -8.48 12.83 -6.65
C PHE A 43 -7.82 11.79 -5.75
N CYS A 44 -8.17 10.52 -5.95
CA CYS A 44 -7.66 9.40 -5.17
C CYS A 44 -6.39 8.83 -5.79
N ILE A 45 -5.35 8.65 -4.99
CA ILE A 45 -4.02 8.16 -5.39
C ILE A 45 -3.70 6.91 -4.58
N LEU A 46 -3.51 5.79 -5.28
CA LEU A 46 -3.33 4.46 -4.72
C LEU A 46 -1.94 3.91 -5.10
N PRO A 47 -0.88 4.22 -4.32
CA PRO A 47 0.43 3.59 -4.52
C PRO A 47 0.40 2.10 -4.16
N THR A 48 1.12 1.31 -4.94
CA THR A 48 1.49 -0.06 -4.61
C THR A 48 2.96 -0.08 -4.20
N SER A 49 3.25 -0.57 -2.99
CA SER A 49 4.63 -0.74 -2.50
C SER A 49 5.46 -1.56 -3.50
N THR A 50 6.73 -1.19 -3.68
CA THR A 50 7.66 -1.90 -4.59
C THR A 50 7.79 -3.38 -4.26
N VAL A 51 7.55 -3.79 -3.01
CA VAL A 51 7.47 -5.20 -2.59
C VAL A 51 6.47 -5.99 -3.45
N TYR A 52 5.39 -5.34 -3.91
CA TYR A 52 4.31 -5.94 -4.68
C TYR A 52 4.28 -5.46 -6.15
N CYS A 53 5.33 -4.83 -6.62
CA CYS A 53 5.51 -4.47 -8.02
C CYS A 53 6.40 -5.49 -8.71
N GLU A 54 5.89 -6.16 -9.75
CA GLU A 54 6.59 -7.24 -10.46
C GLU A 54 7.93 -6.74 -11.03
N GLY A 55 9.00 -7.48 -10.77
CA GLY A 55 10.34 -7.14 -11.23
C GLY A 55 11.04 -6.01 -10.47
N GLN A 56 10.40 -5.41 -9.47
CA GLN A 56 10.99 -4.35 -8.66
C GLN A 56 11.63 -4.89 -7.39
N LYS A 57 12.58 -4.10 -6.85
CA LYS A 57 13.26 -4.43 -5.61
C LYS A 57 12.95 -3.38 -4.55
N TYR A 58 12.56 -3.83 -3.37
CA TYR A 58 12.35 -2.95 -2.24
C TYR A 58 13.68 -2.34 -1.76
N ALA A 59 13.78 -1.03 -1.81
CA ALA A 59 14.97 -0.29 -1.39
C ALA A 59 14.84 0.34 0.01
N GLY A 60 13.69 0.13 0.65
CA GLY A 60 13.42 0.63 1.99
C GLY A 60 12.33 1.71 2.04
N LYS A 61 11.84 1.94 3.26
CA LYS A 61 10.74 2.86 3.54
C LYS A 61 11.03 4.29 3.03
N ALA A 62 12.24 4.78 3.24
CA ALA A 62 12.64 6.12 2.80
C ALA A 62 12.57 6.28 1.27
N ASP A 63 12.90 5.22 0.53
CA ASP A 63 12.81 5.24 -0.92
C ASP A 63 11.35 5.25 -1.39
N GLU A 64 10.47 4.48 -0.76
CA GLU A 64 9.05 4.50 -1.08
C GLU A 64 8.40 5.86 -0.82
N ILE A 65 8.73 6.50 0.31
CA ILE A 65 8.24 7.85 0.62
C ILE A 65 8.72 8.85 -0.45
N ARG A 66 10.00 8.78 -0.82
CA ARG A 66 10.56 9.61 -1.90
C ARG A 66 9.78 9.42 -3.20
N GLN A 67 9.48 8.18 -3.59
CA GLN A 67 8.73 7.88 -4.81
C GLN A 67 7.30 8.43 -4.75
N VAL A 68 6.63 8.30 -3.59
CA VAL A 68 5.31 8.91 -3.37
C VAL A 68 5.37 10.42 -3.53
N GLU A 69 6.33 11.11 -2.92
CA GLU A 69 6.49 12.56 -3.04
C GLU A 69 6.79 12.99 -4.49
N MET A 70 7.63 12.24 -5.19
CA MET A 70 7.90 12.48 -6.61
C MET A 70 6.64 12.34 -7.46
N PHE A 71 5.83 11.32 -7.21
CA PHE A 71 4.57 11.12 -7.91
C PHE A 71 3.58 12.25 -7.61
N LEU A 72 3.38 12.60 -6.34
CA LEU A 72 2.50 13.71 -5.94
C LEU A 72 2.91 15.03 -6.63
N THR A 73 4.20 15.32 -6.65
CA THR A 73 4.76 16.49 -7.33
C THR A 73 4.48 16.44 -8.84
N SER A 74 4.67 15.29 -9.48
CA SER A 74 4.42 15.11 -10.92
C SER A 74 2.94 15.30 -11.29
N GLN A 75 2.03 15.03 -10.35
CA GLN A 75 0.59 15.25 -10.52
C GLN A 75 0.15 16.68 -10.13
N GLY A 76 1.07 17.53 -9.68
CA GLY A 76 0.76 18.89 -9.23
C GLY A 76 0.06 18.96 -7.87
N VAL A 77 0.14 17.89 -7.07
CA VAL A 77 -0.48 17.86 -5.75
C VAL A 77 0.34 18.70 -4.77
N THR A 78 -0.24 19.80 -4.30
CA THR A 78 0.37 20.73 -3.34
C THR A 78 -0.21 20.61 -1.93
N ARG A 79 -1.30 19.87 -1.75
CA ARG A 79 -1.99 19.62 -0.49
C ARG A 79 -2.73 18.29 -0.56
N LEU A 80 -2.77 17.56 0.53
CA LEU A 80 -3.57 16.35 0.69
C LEU A 80 -4.73 16.65 1.65
N ALA A 81 -5.96 16.43 1.17
CA ALA A 81 -7.16 16.53 2.01
C ALA A 81 -7.21 15.40 3.04
N LEU A 82 -6.74 14.21 2.64
CA LEU A 82 -6.77 13.04 3.51
C LEU A 82 -5.65 12.06 3.14
N VAL A 83 -5.03 11.48 4.15
CA VAL A 83 -4.20 10.28 4.05
C VAL A 83 -4.97 9.13 4.71
N VAL A 84 -5.19 8.04 3.98
CA VAL A 84 -5.82 6.80 4.49
C VAL A 84 -4.76 5.71 4.54
N ALA A 85 -4.66 5.01 5.64
CA ALA A 85 -3.67 3.96 5.80
C ALA A 85 -4.21 2.76 6.57
N SER A 86 -3.94 1.56 6.08
CA SER A 86 -4.39 0.30 6.68
C SER A 86 -3.22 -0.56 7.13
N SER A 87 -3.28 -1.07 8.36
CA SER A 87 -2.32 -2.04 8.91
C SER A 87 -0.85 -1.58 8.75
N ILE A 88 0.00 -2.34 8.05
CA ILE A 88 1.41 -1.96 7.79
C ILE A 88 1.54 -0.67 6.99
N GLY A 89 0.56 -0.33 6.17
CA GLY A 89 0.48 0.94 5.47
C GLY A 89 0.45 2.14 6.42
N ALA A 90 -0.06 1.96 7.64
CA ALA A 90 -0.05 2.98 8.68
C ALA A 90 1.37 3.36 9.14
N ASP A 91 2.29 2.39 9.18
CA ASP A 91 3.70 2.66 9.50
C ASP A 91 4.39 3.48 8.39
N LEU A 92 4.11 3.17 7.12
CA LEU A 92 4.61 3.97 6.00
C LEU A 92 3.98 5.36 5.98
N ALA A 93 2.67 5.46 6.22
CA ALA A 93 1.96 6.74 6.29
C ALA A 93 2.46 7.63 7.44
N ALA A 94 2.70 7.06 8.63
CA ALA A 94 3.25 7.79 9.76
C ALA A 94 4.65 8.35 9.44
N ALA A 95 5.49 7.54 8.79
CA ALA A 95 6.80 7.98 8.35
C ALA A 95 6.71 9.07 7.25
N PHE A 96 5.80 8.93 6.29
CA PHE A 96 5.50 9.97 5.30
C PHE A 96 5.06 11.28 5.97
N LEU A 97 4.08 11.22 6.86
CA LEU A 97 3.55 12.40 7.58
C LEU A 97 4.62 13.10 8.43
N SER A 98 5.59 12.35 8.95
CA SER A 98 6.66 12.91 9.80
C SER A 98 7.71 13.72 9.03
N GLN A 99 7.80 13.57 7.71
CA GLN A 99 8.87 14.19 6.90
C GLN A 99 8.37 14.95 5.68
N THR A 100 7.14 14.70 5.21
CA THR A 100 6.59 15.41 4.06
C THR A 100 6.43 16.90 4.34
N LYS A 101 6.69 17.71 3.31
CA LYS A 101 6.42 19.15 3.33
C LYS A 101 5.07 19.50 2.72
N ILE A 102 4.39 18.50 2.15
CA ILE A 102 3.04 18.68 1.59
C ILE A 102 2.06 18.77 2.77
N PRO A 103 1.30 19.87 2.90
CA PRO A 103 0.28 19.99 3.93
C PRO A 103 -0.77 18.86 3.83
N VAL A 104 -1.12 18.29 4.97
CA VAL A 104 -2.12 17.21 5.09
C VAL A 104 -3.19 17.66 6.08
N ASP A 105 -4.45 17.69 5.65
CA ASP A 105 -5.56 18.16 6.49
C ASP A 105 -5.98 17.12 7.51
N HIS A 106 -6.11 15.87 7.06
CA HIS A 106 -6.57 14.76 7.89
C HIS A 106 -5.79 13.48 7.59
N ALA A 107 -5.67 12.63 8.59
CA ALA A 107 -5.13 11.28 8.44
C ALA A 107 -6.07 10.29 9.14
N PHE A 108 -6.40 9.20 8.44
CA PHE A 108 -7.18 8.09 8.96
C PHE A 108 -6.36 6.81 8.95
N PHE A 109 -6.22 6.19 10.11
CA PHE A 109 -5.49 4.94 10.28
C PHE A 109 -6.46 3.83 10.69
N ASP A 110 -6.60 2.83 9.81
CA ASP A 110 -7.36 1.61 10.08
C ASP A 110 -6.40 0.53 10.59
N GLY A 111 -6.23 0.50 11.89
CA GLY A 111 -5.20 -0.32 12.53
C GLY A 111 -3.79 0.21 12.24
N GLY A 112 -2.82 -0.37 12.90
CA GLY A 112 -1.42 -0.03 12.67
C GLY A 112 -0.57 -0.51 13.83
N GLN A 113 0.63 -0.99 13.50
CA GLN A 113 1.62 -1.37 14.49
C GLN A 113 2.75 -0.35 14.45
N PHE A 114 2.66 0.69 15.29
CA PHE A 114 3.67 1.73 15.39
C PHE A 114 4.88 1.33 16.25
N ALA A 115 4.85 0.14 16.84
CA ALA A 115 5.96 -0.39 17.62
C ALA A 115 7.03 -1.00 16.70
N GLN A 116 8.30 -0.74 17.00
CA GLN A 116 9.41 -1.37 16.30
C GLN A 116 9.47 -2.87 16.65
N ILE A 117 9.27 -3.70 15.65
CA ILE A 117 9.51 -5.14 15.77
C ILE A 117 11.03 -5.39 15.76
N SER A 118 11.53 -6.16 16.71
CA SER A 118 12.96 -6.48 16.81
C SER A 118 13.47 -7.17 15.53
N HIS A 119 14.75 -6.97 15.19
CA HIS A 119 15.37 -7.65 14.06
C HIS A 119 15.27 -9.17 14.13
N GLY A 120 15.39 -9.74 15.34
CA GLY A 120 15.25 -11.18 15.56
C GLY A 120 13.84 -11.68 15.21
N THR A 121 12.82 -10.99 15.70
CA THR A 121 11.41 -11.32 15.40
C THR A 121 11.11 -11.22 13.90
N ARG A 122 11.59 -10.16 13.24
CA ARG A 122 11.43 -9.99 11.77
C ARG A 122 12.05 -11.16 11.01
N ARG A 123 13.28 -11.55 11.37
CA ARG A 123 14.01 -12.63 10.70
C ARG A 123 13.28 -13.98 10.81
N VAL A 124 12.64 -14.24 11.94
CA VAL A 124 11.85 -15.47 12.15
C VAL A 124 10.51 -15.39 11.42
N MET A 125 9.82 -14.25 11.48
CA MET A 125 8.47 -14.12 10.91
C MET A 125 8.46 -13.97 9.38
N ALA A 126 9.49 -13.34 8.79
CA ALA A 126 9.51 -13.04 7.36
C ALA A 126 9.28 -14.26 6.45
N PRO A 127 9.94 -15.43 6.63
CA PRO A 127 9.69 -16.59 5.79
C PRO A 127 8.25 -17.12 5.91
N PHE A 128 7.64 -17.06 7.09
CA PHE A 128 6.24 -17.49 7.27
C PHE A 128 5.27 -16.54 6.57
N LEU A 129 5.48 -15.24 6.69
CA LEU A 129 4.67 -14.24 5.99
C LEU A 129 4.83 -14.36 4.47
N TYR A 130 6.05 -14.55 4.00
CA TYR A 130 6.31 -14.80 2.59
C TYR A 130 5.52 -16.02 2.07
N LEU A 131 5.61 -17.16 2.76
CA LEU A 131 4.90 -18.38 2.37
C LEU A 131 3.37 -18.19 2.46
N ALA A 132 2.87 -17.49 3.46
CA ALA A 132 1.45 -17.18 3.59
C ALA A 132 0.93 -16.38 2.39
N ILE A 133 1.62 -15.29 2.02
CA ILE A 133 1.24 -14.45 0.88
C ILE A 133 1.38 -15.24 -0.44
N LYS A 134 2.47 -16.02 -0.62
CA LYS A 134 2.66 -16.87 -1.80
C LYS A 134 1.58 -17.95 -1.92
N SER A 135 1.12 -18.51 -0.81
CA SER A 135 0.08 -19.54 -0.83
C SER A 135 -1.25 -19.00 -1.39
N LEU A 136 -1.53 -17.70 -1.20
CA LEU A 136 -2.70 -17.05 -1.79
C LEU A 136 -2.62 -16.99 -3.32
N TYR A 137 -1.43 -16.73 -3.85
CA TYR A 137 -1.20 -16.78 -5.30
C TYR A 137 -1.29 -18.22 -5.84
N TRP A 138 -0.60 -19.16 -5.24
CA TRP A 138 -0.57 -20.55 -5.72
C TRP A 138 -1.92 -21.24 -5.62
N SER A 139 -2.71 -20.95 -4.58
CA SER A 139 -4.06 -21.49 -4.38
C SER A 139 -5.15 -20.73 -5.11
N LYS A 140 -4.79 -19.67 -5.88
CA LYS A 140 -5.75 -18.75 -6.52
C LYS A 140 -6.76 -18.18 -5.49
N GLY A 141 -6.27 -17.83 -4.31
CA GLY A 141 -7.07 -17.29 -3.21
C GLY A 141 -7.73 -18.35 -2.32
N GLY A 142 -7.61 -19.64 -2.63
CA GLY A 142 -8.27 -20.71 -1.85
C GLY A 142 -7.81 -20.83 -0.40
N THR A 143 -6.62 -20.32 -0.07
CA THR A 143 -6.11 -20.30 1.31
C THR A 143 -6.53 -19.06 2.11
N LEU A 144 -7.22 -18.08 1.49
CA LEU A 144 -7.59 -16.81 2.12
C LEU A 144 -8.37 -17.03 3.42
N LYS A 145 -9.39 -17.89 3.39
CA LYS A 145 -10.19 -18.24 4.55
C LYS A 145 -9.37 -18.78 5.73
N LYS A 146 -8.34 -19.58 5.44
CA LYS A 146 -7.47 -20.19 6.46
C LYS A 146 -6.50 -19.17 7.07
N ILE A 147 -6.03 -18.21 6.28
CA ILE A 147 -5.00 -17.23 6.68
C ILE A 147 -5.65 -15.99 7.31
N MET A 148 -6.72 -15.49 6.71
CA MET A 148 -7.35 -14.22 7.09
C MET A 148 -8.73 -14.39 7.74
N TRP A 149 -9.22 -15.63 7.89
CA TRP A 149 -10.59 -15.95 8.34
C TRP A 149 -11.68 -15.20 7.56
N CYS A 150 -11.37 -14.82 6.35
CA CYS A 150 -12.25 -14.12 5.43
C CYS A 150 -12.42 -14.94 4.15
N ASP A 151 -13.64 -15.01 3.61
CA ASP A 151 -13.96 -15.72 2.38
C ASP A 151 -14.72 -14.79 1.44
N ASP A 152 -14.17 -13.62 1.20
CA ASP A 152 -14.72 -12.64 0.29
C ASP A 152 -14.01 -12.71 -1.06
N ASP A 153 -14.74 -13.11 -2.10
CA ASP A 153 -14.23 -13.22 -3.45
C ASP A 153 -13.80 -11.87 -4.02
N ALA A 154 -14.37 -10.77 -3.55
CA ALA A 154 -14.06 -9.44 -4.04
C ALA A 154 -12.62 -9.00 -3.68
N ILE A 155 -12.05 -9.50 -2.59
CA ILE A 155 -10.67 -9.13 -2.16
C ILE A 155 -9.60 -10.10 -2.66
N LYS A 156 -9.97 -11.33 -3.07
CA LYS A 156 -9.02 -12.35 -3.55
C LYS A 156 -8.07 -11.86 -4.65
N PRO A 157 -8.53 -11.11 -5.69
CA PRO A 157 -7.66 -10.63 -6.75
C PRO A 157 -6.47 -9.81 -6.26
N TYR A 158 -6.66 -8.97 -5.23
CA TYR A 158 -5.60 -8.11 -4.70
C TYR A 158 -4.52 -8.90 -3.98
N PHE A 159 -4.90 -9.95 -3.23
CA PHE A 159 -3.96 -10.87 -2.59
C PHE A 159 -3.22 -11.74 -3.61
N ILE A 160 -3.91 -12.20 -4.65
CA ILE A 160 -3.29 -12.98 -5.73
C ILE A 160 -2.24 -12.14 -6.46
N ALA A 161 -2.56 -10.88 -6.79
CA ALA A 161 -1.65 -9.96 -7.46
C ALA A 161 -0.39 -9.68 -6.61
N ALA A 162 -0.56 -9.40 -5.32
CA ALA A 162 0.55 -9.18 -4.40
C ALA A 162 1.42 -10.44 -4.26
N GLY A 163 0.81 -11.62 -4.12
CA GLY A 163 1.53 -12.88 -4.03
C GLY A 163 2.27 -13.25 -5.33
N LYS A 164 1.74 -12.86 -6.49
CA LYS A 164 2.44 -13.02 -7.78
C LYS A 164 3.72 -12.19 -7.82
N ALA A 165 3.62 -10.91 -7.46
CA ALA A 165 4.73 -9.97 -7.56
C ALA A 165 5.81 -10.20 -6.49
N LEU A 166 5.45 -10.69 -5.30
CA LEU A 166 6.37 -10.89 -4.18
C LEU A 166 7.50 -11.86 -4.53
N THR A 167 8.75 -11.46 -4.31
CA THR A 167 9.94 -12.29 -4.46
C THR A 167 10.64 -12.52 -3.11
N TYR A 168 11.38 -13.62 -2.99
CA TYR A 168 12.16 -13.87 -1.76
C TYR A 168 13.32 -12.88 -1.68
N GLY A 169 13.36 -12.12 -0.58
CA GLY A 169 14.38 -11.07 -0.36
C GLY A 169 13.88 -9.64 -0.58
N ASN A 170 12.61 -9.50 -0.95
CA ASN A 170 11.91 -8.19 -0.91
C ASN A 170 11.19 -7.98 0.41
#